data_674a0406a109068ed186b76b9bed5c7b
#
_entry.id   674a0406a109068ed186b76b9bed5c7b
#
_cell.length_a   1.000
_cell.length_b   1.000
_cell.length_c   1.000
_cell.angle_alpha   90.00
_cell.angle_beta   90.00
_cell.angle_gamma   90.00
#
_symmetry.space_group_name_H-M   'P 1'
#
loop_
_entity.id
_entity.type
_entity.pdbx_description
1 polymer ?
#
loop_
_entity_poly.entity_id
_entity_poly.type
_entity_poly.pdbx_seq_one_letter_code
_entity_poly.pdbx_strand_id
1 'polypeptide(L)'
;EISLGLVGSEMCIRDSSRTFIRREQRVFANSLDDRGGCAVLLGVLDAVEVGELRAEVYLIWSVQEEFSLRGILPAVRSIDPDLLVCLDIAPACDTPDLEGYSDVVLGGGPTVNLYTFHGRGTLAGLIPSRPVVSWVLEVAEEAGIPLQRNVFFGGLTDISFAQLEHGGIPAVDLGFAVRYAHSPVEVCDLRDLERLKDLVLALLYRAEEGVIRRLHTGR
;
A
#
# COMPACT_ATOMS: atom_id res chain seq x y z
N GLU A 1 0.15 32.04 15.20
CA GLU A 1 -0.95 31.65 14.29
C GLU A 1 -0.36 31.13 13.01
N ILE A 2 -0.63 29.91 12.75
CA ILE A 2 -0.05 29.22 11.63
C ILE A 2 -0.83 29.55 10.40
N SER A 3 -0.11 30.02 9.43
CA SER A 3 -0.64 30.44 8.15
C SER A 3 -1.40 29.32 7.43
N LEU A 4 -2.47 29.69 6.80
CA LEU A 4 -3.39 28.86 6.02
C LEU A 4 -2.77 28.07 4.84
N GLY A 5 -1.46 28.04 4.73
CA GLY A 5 -0.77 27.41 3.61
C GLY A 5 -0.50 25.91 3.73
N LEU A 6 -0.80 25.30 4.87
CA LEU A 6 -0.45 23.91 5.15
C LEU A 6 -1.69 23.00 5.18
N VAL A 7 -2.53 23.14 4.21
CA VAL A 7 -3.88 22.61 4.24
C VAL A 7 -3.97 21.09 4.43
N GLY A 8 -3.21 20.27 3.90
CA GLY A 8 -3.33 18.81 4.06
C GLY A 8 -2.57 18.27 5.28
N SER A 9 -1.27 18.52 5.33
CA SER A 9 -0.38 18.00 6.35
C SER A 9 -0.63 18.58 7.74
N GLU A 10 -1.05 19.84 7.83
CA GLU A 10 -1.42 20.43 9.12
C GLU A 10 -2.71 19.86 9.71
N MET A 11 -3.67 19.50 8.88
CA MET A 11 -4.88 18.86 9.37
C MET A 11 -4.57 17.50 9.99
N CYS A 12 -3.64 16.75 9.44
CA CYS A 12 -3.16 15.50 10.04
C CYS A 12 -2.35 15.72 11.32
N ILE A 13 -1.59 16.80 11.41
CA ILE A 13 -0.75 17.12 12.58
C ILE A 13 -1.58 17.74 13.71
N ARG A 14 -2.60 18.51 13.38
CA ARG A 14 -3.43 19.23 14.36
C ARG A 14 -4.47 18.39 15.05
N ASP A 15 -4.76 17.23 14.55
CA ASP A 15 -5.73 16.37 15.20
C ASP A 15 -5.13 15.79 16.49
N SER A 16 -5.24 16.58 17.56
CA SER A 16 -4.92 16.13 18.90
C SER A 16 -5.97 15.18 19.47
N SER A 17 -7.15 15.11 18.91
CA SER A 17 -8.14 14.13 19.27
C SER A 17 -7.82 12.82 18.58
N ARG A 18 -7.30 11.86 19.31
CA ARG A 18 -7.13 10.48 18.85
C ARG A 18 -8.52 9.86 18.63
N THR A 19 -9.18 10.29 17.57
CA THR A 19 -10.50 9.77 17.22
C THR A 19 -10.32 8.34 16.72
N PHE A 20 -10.95 7.42 17.39
CA PHE A 20 -11.10 6.04 16.95
C PHE A 20 -12.51 5.60 17.24
N ILE A 21 -13.30 5.41 16.20
CA ILE A 21 -14.70 4.94 16.31
C ILE A 21 -14.84 3.72 15.42
N ARG A 22 -15.28 2.63 15.99
CA ARG A 22 -15.67 1.44 15.25
C ARG A 22 -17.19 1.35 15.16
N ARG A 23 -17.70 1.15 13.97
CA ARG A 23 -19.11 0.86 13.70
C ARG A 23 -19.18 -0.36 12.80
N GLU A 24 -19.53 -1.52 13.37
CA GLU A 24 -19.50 -2.82 12.68
C GLU A 24 -18.11 -3.09 12.07
N GLN A 25 -18.00 -3.09 10.76
CA GLN A 25 -16.74 -3.28 10.02
C GLN A 25 -16.05 -1.96 9.62
N ARG A 26 -16.71 -0.83 9.85
CA ARG A 26 -16.13 0.48 9.53
C ARG A 26 -15.32 1.03 10.70
N VAL A 27 -14.16 1.54 10.39
CA VAL A 27 -13.31 2.31 11.32
C VAL A 27 -13.23 3.74 10.84
N PHE A 28 -13.46 4.66 11.77
CA PHE A 28 -13.29 6.09 11.61
C PHE A 28 -12.15 6.50 12.52
N ALA A 29 -11.06 6.95 11.94
CA ALA A 29 -9.89 7.34 12.71
C ALA A 29 -9.09 8.39 11.95
N ASN A 30 -8.19 9.05 12.65
CA ASN A 30 -7.21 9.92 12.01
C ASN A 30 -6.02 9.10 11.54
N SER A 31 -5.42 9.54 10.43
CA SER A 31 -4.20 8.95 9.85
C SER A 31 -4.31 7.42 9.65
N LEU A 32 -5.43 6.95 9.09
CA LEU A 32 -5.52 5.59 8.57
C LEU A 32 -4.54 5.41 7.41
N ASP A 33 -4.29 6.48 6.71
CA ASP A 33 -3.17 6.72 5.82
C ASP A 33 -1.92 7.11 6.65
N ASP A 34 -0.86 6.28 6.83
CA ASP A 34 -0.94 4.84 6.55
C ASP A 34 -0.74 4.00 7.83
N ARG A 35 -1.44 4.34 8.91
CA ARG A 35 -1.47 3.48 10.10
C ARG A 35 -2.18 2.15 9.85
N GLY A 36 -3.07 2.11 8.85
CA GLY A 36 -3.73 0.89 8.44
C GLY A 36 -2.74 -0.14 7.90
N GLY A 37 -1.90 0.25 6.97
CA GLY A 37 -0.83 -0.58 6.44
C GLY A 37 0.20 -0.96 7.51
N CYS A 38 0.54 -0.01 8.40
CA CYS A 38 1.37 -0.32 9.57
C CYS A 38 0.76 -1.43 10.45
N ALA A 39 -0.54 -1.38 10.71
CA ALA A 39 -1.24 -2.41 11.48
C ALA A 39 -1.30 -3.76 10.74
N VAL A 40 -1.46 -3.72 9.42
CA VAL A 40 -1.38 -4.94 8.58
C VAL A 40 -0.02 -5.58 8.72
N LEU A 41 1.09 -4.84 8.60
CA LEU A 41 2.45 -5.38 8.77
C LEU A 41 2.69 -5.96 10.17
N LEU A 42 2.15 -5.33 11.22
CA LEU A 42 2.20 -5.89 12.57
C LEU A 42 1.43 -7.21 12.66
N GLY A 43 0.25 -7.28 12.02
CA GLY A 43 -0.52 -8.52 11.94
C GLY A 43 0.17 -9.62 11.13
N VAL A 44 0.91 -9.26 10.09
CA VAL A 44 1.77 -10.19 9.33
C VAL A 44 2.90 -10.71 10.22
N LEU A 45 3.60 -9.83 10.93
CA LEU A 45 4.69 -10.19 11.83
C LEU A 45 4.24 -11.16 12.93
N ASP A 46 3.03 -10.97 13.45
CA ASP A 46 2.44 -11.82 14.49
C ASP A 46 1.99 -13.18 13.96
N ALA A 47 1.59 -13.26 12.69
CA ALA A 47 1.00 -14.46 12.10
C ALA A 47 1.96 -15.27 11.23
N VAL A 48 3.11 -14.72 10.82
CA VAL A 48 4.02 -15.40 9.90
C VAL A 48 4.77 -16.54 10.57
N GLU A 49 4.71 -17.71 9.94
CA GLU A 49 5.49 -18.90 10.34
C GLU A 49 6.88 -18.83 9.67
N VAL A 50 7.85 -18.28 10.38
CA VAL A 50 9.20 -18.00 9.84
C VAL A 50 9.85 -19.23 9.24
N GLY A 51 9.60 -20.43 9.80
CA GLY A 51 10.13 -21.70 9.31
C GLY A 51 9.59 -22.13 7.94
N GLU A 52 8.53 -21.52 7.46
CA GLU A 52 7.92 -21.79 6.15
C GLU A 52 8.37 -20.82 5.07
N LEU A 53 9.05 -19.74 5.44
CA LEU A 53 9.58 -18.77 4.49
C LEU A 53 10.74 -19.37 3.69
N ARG A 54 10.74 -19.09 2.38
CA ARG A 54 11.78 -19.54 1.43
C ARG A 54 12.59 -18.37 0.86
N ALA A 55 12.34 -17.18 1.35
CA ALA A 55 13.04 -15.96 1.02
C ALA A 55 13.37 -15.21 2.31
N GLU A 56 14.40 -14.38 2.26
CA GLU A 56 14.67 -13.41 3.31
C GLU A 56 13.66 -12.28 3.21
N VAL A 57 13.01 -11.92 4.32
CA VAL A 57 11.91 -10.96 4.34
C VAL A 57 12.26 -9.81 5.29
N TYR A 58 12.14 -8.60 4.79
CA TYR A 58 12.30 -7.37 5.54
C TYR A 58 10.95 -6.65 5.65
N LEU A 59 10.45 -6.44 6.85
CA LEU A 59 9.28 -5.61 7.11
C LEU A 59 9.77 -4.22 7.50
N ILE A 60 9.41 -3.22 6.70
CA ILE A 60 9.93 -1.86 6.84
C ILE A 60 8.78 -0.91 7.15
N TRP A 61 8.85 -0.22 8.27
CA TRP A 61 8.02 0.95 8.58
C TRP A 61 8.83 2.20 8.27
N SER A 62 8.66 2.72 7.07
CA SER A 62 9.40 3.88 6.62
C SER A 62 8.96 5.14 7.36
N VAL A 63 9.86 6.08 7.51
CA VAL A 63 9.57 7.39 8.09
C VAL A 63 9.51 8.46 7.01
N GLN A 64 8.69 9.50 7.21
CA GLN A 64 8.59 10.63 6.30
C GLN A 64 8.12 10.23 4.89
N GLU A 65 7.21 9.28 4.79
CA GLU A 65 6.56 8.93 3.53
C GLU A 65 5.84 10.17 2.99
N GLU A 66 4.94 10.77 3.76
CA GLU A 66 4.15 11.97 3.47
C GLU A 66 5.01 13.21 3.12
N PHE A 67 6.30 13.13 3.39
CA PHE A 67 7.25 14.19 3.10
C PHE A 67 8.35 13.74 2.13
N SER A 68 7.95 13.44 0.89
CA SER A 68 8.84 13.08 -0.21
C SER A 68 9.49 11.69 -0.10
N LEU A 69 8.80 10.69 0.47
CA LEU A 69 9.17 9.27 0.43
C LEU A 69 10.62 9.00 0.94
N ARG A 70 11.02 9.66 2.02
CA ARG A 70 12.44 9.75 2.40
C ARG A 70 12.98 8.50 3.08
N GLY A 71 12.16 7.84 3.91
CA GLY A 71 12.63 6.75 4.76
C GLY A 71 12.94 5.47 4.01
N ILE A 72 12.24 5.21 2.92
CA ILE A 72 12.39 3.96 2.17
C ILE A 72 13.72 3.89 1.39
N LEU A 73 14.19 4.99 0.82
CA LEU A 73 15.38 4.98 -0.04
C LEU A 73 16.66 4.51 0.69
N PRO A 74 17.00 5.02 1.90
CA PRO A 74 18.11 4.49 2.66
C PRO A 74 17.98 3.01 3.00
N ALA A 75 16.77 2.54 3.31
CA ALA A 75 16.51 1.14 3.63
C ALA A 75 16.76 0.24 2.41
N VAL A 76 16.16 0.58 1.27
CA VAL A 76 16.34 -0.17 0.01
C VAL A 76 17.80 -0.22 -0.41
N ARG A 77 18.52 0.89 -0.30
CA ARG A 77 19.95 0.94 -0.62
C ARG A 77 20.81 0.06 0.29
N SER A 78 20.40 -0.14 1.53
CA SER A 78 21.13 -0.99 2.48
C SER A 78 20.81 -2.46 2.34
N ILE A 79 19.56 -2.78 1.95
CA ILE A 79 19.06 -4.16 1.89
C ILE A 79 19.34 -4.79 0.53
N ASP A 80 19.26 -3.99 -0.55
CA ASP A 80 19.36 -4.44 -1.95
C ASP A 80 18.35 -5.57 -2.27
N PRO A 81 17.04 -5.31 -2.13
CA PRO A 81 16.02 -6.35 -2.27
C PRO A 81 15.74 -6.70 -3.73
N ASP A 82 15.35 -7.96 -3.96
CA ASP A 82 14.94 -8.46 -5.27
C ASP A 82 13.49 -8.13 -5.66
N LEU A 83 12.65 -7.77 -4.69
CA LEU A 83 11.24 -7.44 -4.89
C LEU A 83 10.79 -6.43 -3.82
N LEU A 84 10.02 -5.45 -4.24
CA LEU A 84 9.36 -4.50 -3.34
C LEU A 84 7.84 -4.69 -3.37
N VAL A 85 7.25 -4.82 -2.19
CA VAL A 85 5.81 -4.77 -1.99
C VAL A 85 5.52 -3.63 -1.03
N CYS A 86 4.87 -2.59 -1.51
CA CYS A 86 4.42 -1.48 -0.69
C CYS A 86 2.98 -1.74 -0.22
N LEU A 87 2.70 -1.37 1.00
CA LEU A 87 1.34 -1.29 1.52
C LEU A 87 1.00 0.18 1.73
N ASP A 88 -0.10 0.63 1.14
CA ASP A 88 -0.54 2.01 1.21
C ASP A 88 -2.06 2.08 1.01
N ILE A 89 -2.65 3.26 1.05
CA ILE A 89 -4.07 3.43 0.81
C ILE A 89 -4.39 3.48 -0.70
N ALA A 90 -5.65 3.20 -1.01
CA ALA A 90 -6.26 3.56 -2.29
C ALA A 90 -7.50 4.41 -2.01
N PRO A 91 -7.70 5.54 -2.71
CA PRO A 91 -8.92 6.32 -2.56
C PRO A 91 -10.16 5.48 -2.88
N ALA A 92 -11.10 5.39 -1.93
CA ALA A 92 -12.39 4.79 -2.20
C ALA A 92 -13.21 5.74 -3.08
N CYS A 93 -13.70 5.23 -4.20
CA CYS A 93 -14.46 5.98 -5.19
C CYS A 93 -15.96 5.70 -5.15
N ASP A 94 -16.45 5.26 -4.00
CA ASP A 94 -17.86 4.95 -3.73
C ASP A 94 -18.63 6.14 -3.08
N THR A 95 -18.17 7.35 -3.33
CA THR A 95 -18.84 8.61 -2.97
C THR A 95 -19.21 9.39 -4.22
N PRO A 96 -20.29 10.20 -4.20
CA PRO A 96 -20.79 10.89 -5.40
C PRO A 96 -19.79 11.80 -6.10
N ASP A 97 -18.81 12.34 -5.37
CA ASP A 97 -17.77 13.24 -5.88
C ASP A 97 -16.61 12.49 -6.57
N LEU A 98 -16.46 11.20 -6.30
CA LEU A 98 -15.43 10.35 -6.91
C LEU A 98 -16.01 9.25 -7.82
N GLU A 99 -17.32 9.20 -7.98
CA GLU A 99 -17.97 8.27 -8.88
C GLU A 99 -17.42 8.39 -10.30
N GLY A 100 -16.98 7.27 -10.85
CA GLY A 100 -16.38 7.19 -12.19
C GLY A 100 -14.87 7.42 -12.24
N TYR A 101 -14.20 7.71 -11.13
CA TYR A 101 -12.73 7.75 -11.07
C TYR A 101 -12.11 6.36 -11.04
N SER A 102 -12.67 5.48 -10.21
CA SER A 102 -12.22 4.10 -10.04
C SER A 102 -13.39 3.26 -9.51
N ASP A 103 -13.28 1.94 -9.63
CA ASP A 103 -14.25 1.00 -9.06
C ASP A 103 -13.91 0.59 -7.62
N VAL A 104 -12.91 1.21 -7.00
CA VAL A 104 -12.48 0.90 -5.63
C VAL A 104 -13.54 1.34 -4.63
N VAL A 105 -13.98 0.39 -3.80
CA VAL A 105 -15.01 0.60 -2.79
C VAL A 105 -14.58 0.07 -1.43
N LEU A 106 -15.10 0.64 -0.36
CA LEU A 106 -14.88 0.13 0.99
C LEU A 106 -15.52 -1.26 1.17
N GLY A 107 -14.75 -2.21 1.67
CA GLY A 107 -15.20 -3.59 1.90
C GLY A 107 -15.13 -4.49 0.66
N GLY A 108 -14.60 -3.99 -0.45
CA GLY A 108 -14.39 -4.74 -1.68
C GLY A 108 -13.18 -5.67 -1.65
N GLY A 109 -12.36 -5.60 -0.62
CA GLY A 109 -11.09 -6.31 -0.49
C GLY A 109 -9.89 -5.40 -0.68
N PRO A 110 -8.66 -5.92 -0.55
CA PRO A 110 -7.44 -5.18 -0.84
C PRO A 110 -7.40 -4.70 -2.28
N THR A 111 -6.53 -3.72 -2.54
CA THR A 111 -6.30 -3.18 -3.88
C THR A 111 -4.93 -3.59 -4.40
N VAL A 112 -4.80 -3.67 -5.72
CA VAL A 112 -3.53 -3.69 -6.44
C VAL A 112 -3.48 -2.52 -7.41
N ASN A 113 -2.46 -1.68 -7.30
CA ASN A 113 -2.26 -0.58 -8.20
C ASN A 113 -1.60 -1.06 -9.51
N LEU A 114 -2.32 -0.93 -10.62
CA LEU A 114 -1.83 -1.24 -11.96
C LEU A 114 -1.06 -0.07 -12.57
N TYR A 115 -1.28 1.10 -12.01
CA TYR A 115 -0.62 2.34 -12.42
C TYR A 115 -0.78 3.38 -11.32
N THR A 116 0.30 4.03 -10.93
CA THR A 116 0.26 5.23 -10.10
C THR A 116 1.02 6.36 -10.78
N PHE A 117 0.52 7.59 -10.66
CA PHE A 117 1.16 8.74 -11.26
C PHE A 117 0.76 10.03 -10.54
N HIS A 118 1.71 10.78 -10.05
CA HIS A 118 1.40 12.01 -9.32
C HIS A 118 0.87 13.13 -10.23
N GLY A 119 1.61 13.50 -11.26
CA GLY A 119 1.15 14.46 -12.29
C GLY A 119 1.01 15.92 -11.87
N ARG A 120 1.32 16.28 -10.62
CA ARG A 120 1.11 17.63 -10.08
C ARG A 120 2.38 18.35 -9.62
N GLY A 121 3.49 17.82 -9.64
CA GLY A 121 4.74 18.44 -9.18
C GLY A 121 5.93 17.55 -9.46
N THR A 122 5.65 16.32 -9.76
CA THR A 122 6.60 15.32 -10.22
C THR A 122 5.95 14.43 -11.26
N LEU A 123 6.77 13.86 -12.14
CA LEU A 123 6.36 12.83 -13.09
C LEU A 123 6.61 11.41 -12.55
N ALA A 124 6.80 11.29 -11.23
CA ALA A 124 7.00 10.02 -10.57
C ALA A 124 5.70 9.21 -10.47
N GLY A 125 5.86 7.93 -10.34
CA GLY A 125 4.79 6.94 -10.19
C GLY A 125 5.32 5.53 -10.35
N LEU A 126 4.41 4.57 -10.42
CA LEU A 126 4.72 3.16 -10.61
C LEU A 126 3.92 2.61 -11.79
N ILE A 127 4.59 1.83 -12.61
CA ILE A 127 3.97 0.90 -13.55
C ILE A 127 4.54 -0.48 -13.21
N PRO A 128 3.85 -1.29 -12.41
CA PRO A 128 4.35 -2.60 -12.05
C PRO A 128 4.51 -3.48 -13.29
N SER A 129 5.54 -4.31 -13.31
CA SER A 129 5.76 -5.21 -14.42
C SER A 129 4.63 -6.25 -14.50
N ARG A 130 4.28 -6.66 -15.74
CA ARG A 130 3.23 -7.66 -15.95
C ARG A 130 3.45 -8.96 -15.18
N PRO A 131 4.66 -9.53 -15.09
CA PRO A 131 4.91 -10.73 -14.30
C PRO A 131 4.56 -10.55 -12.81
N VAL A 132 4.91 -9.40 -12.22
CA VAL A 132 4.59 -9.11 -10.80
C VAL A 132 3.09 -9.02 -10.60
N VAL A 133 2.39 -8.28 -11.45
CA VAL A 133 0.91 -8.17 -11.36
C VAL A 133 0.24 -9.52 -11.51
N SER A 134 0.64 -10.32 -12.53
CA SER A 134 0.07 -11.64 -12.75
C SER A 134 0.28 -12.55 -11.55
N TRP A 135 1.49 -12.55 -10.96
CA TRP A 135 1.78 -13.32 -9.76
C TRP A 135 0.90 -12.93 -8.56
N VAL A 136 0.72 -11.63 -8.31
CA VAL A 136 -0.16 -11.16 -7.24
C VAL A 136 -1.61 -11.59 -7.46
N LEU A 137 -2.11 -11.47 -8.70
CA LEU A 137 -3.47 -11.88 -9.06
C LEU A 137 -3.67 -13.40 -8.89
N GLU A 138 -2.71 -14.21 -9.33
CA GLU A 138 -2.74 -15.66 -9.17
C GLU A 138 -2.77 -16.06 -7.70
N VAL A 139 -1.91 -15.47 -6.86
CA VAL A 139 -1.88 -15.75 -5.42
C VAL A 139 -3.18 -15.34 -4.74
N ALA A 140 -3.75 -14.18 -5.09
CA ALA A 140 -5.02 -13.73 -4.55
C ALA A 140 -6.18 -14.67 -4.93
N GLU A 141 -6.22 -15.11 -6.20
CA GLU A 141 -7.23 -16.05 -6.69
C GLU A 141 -7.15 -17.40 -5.97
N GLU A 142 -5.96 -17.97 -5.85
CA GLU A 142 -5.73 -19.25 -5.15
C GLU A 142 -6.07 -19.17 -3.65
N ALA A 143 -5.84 -18.01 -3.02
CA ALA A 143 -6.19 -17.76 -1.64
C ALA A 143 -7.68 -17.41 -1.45
N GLY A 144 -8.45 -17.25 -2.53
CA GLY A 144 -9.86 -16.82 -2.49
C GLY A 144 -10.05 -15.40 -1.99
N ILE A 145 -9.06 -14.52 -2.16
CA ILE A 145 -9.08 -13.13 -1.71
C ILE A 145 -9.57 -12.24 -2.87
N PRO A 146 -10.72 -11.56 -2.70
CA PRO A 146 -11.15 -10.59 -3.71
C PRO A 146 -10.17 -9.43 -3.77
N LEU A 147 -9.67 -9.13 -4.97
CA LEU A 147 -8.67 -8.09 -5.19
C LEU A 147 -9.21 -7.03 -6.14
N GLN A 148 -9.26 -5.79 -5.68
CA GLN A 148 -9.69 -4.64 -6.47
C GLN A 148 -8.52 -4.11 -7.30
N ARG A 149 -8.72 -3.93 -8.59
CA ARG A 149 -7.71 -3.32 -9.48
C ARG A 149 -7.89 -1.82 -9.47
N ASN A 150 -6.78 -1.11 -9.28
CA ASN A 150 -6.80 0.35 -9.17
C ASN A 150 -5.83 1.01 -10.15
N VAL A 151 -6.20 2.20 -10.57
CA VAL A 151 -5.34 3.16 -11.25
C VAL A 151 -5.37 4.42 -10.39
N PHE A 152 -4.24 4.76 -9.81
CA PHE A 152 -4.15 5.87 -8.88
C PHE A 152 -3.47 7.08 -9.53
N PHE A 153 -4.24 8.13 -9.72
CA PHE A 153 -3.77 9.39 -10.27
C PHE A 153 -3.81 10.49 -9.19
N GLY A 154 -2.70 11.18 -9.02
CA GLY A 154 -2.58 12.30 -8.09
C GLY A 154 -1.85 11.98 -6.79
N GLY A 155 -1.36 10.75 -6.61
CA GLY A 155 -0.59 10.33 -5.45
C GLY A 155 0.65 9.52 -5.81
N LEU A 156 1.50 9.32 -4.83
CA LEU A 156 2.70 8.48 -4.86
C LEU A 156 2.68 7.56 -3.67
N THR A 157 3.48 6.53 -3.72
CA THR A 157 3.78 5.63 -2.64
C THR A 157 5.29 5.50 -2.51
N ASP A 158 5.78 4.93 -1.43
CA ASP A 158 7.20 4.74 -1.16
C ASP A 158 7.97 4.12 -2.34
N ILE A 159 7.37 3.19 -3.08
CA ILE A 159 8.05 2.54 -4.20
C ILE A 159 8.08 3.36 -5.49
N SER A 160 7.43 4.51 -5.54
CA SER A 160 7.47 5.38 -6.72
C SER A 160 8.89 5.76 -7.14
N PHE A 161 9.81 5.88 -6.18
CA PHE A 161 11.22 6.11 -6.41
C PHE A 161 12.08 4.90 -6.07
N ALA A 162 11.75 4.17 -5.01
CA ALA A 162 12.55 3.04 -4.54
C ALA A 162 12.73 1.94 -5.61
N GLN A 163 11.75 1.74 -6.48
CA GLN A 163 11.85 0.82 -7.62
C GLN A 163 12.98 1.14 -8.62
N LEU A 164 13.51 2.36 -8.60
CA LEU A 164 14.56 2.81 -9.52
C LEU A 164 15.98 2.56 -8.98
N GLU A 165 16.10 2.15 -7.73
CA GLU A 165 17.40 1.85 -7.11
C GLU A 165 17.99 0.55 -7.71
N HIS A 166 19.30 0.36 -7.54
CA HIS A 166 20.03 -0.84 -7.95
C HIS A 166 19.84 -1.27 -9.41
N GLY A 167 19.47 -0.33 -10.29
CA GLY A 167 19.23 -0.63 -11.71
C GLY A 167 17.81 -1.08 -12.04
N GLY A 168 16.91 -0.99 -11.08
CA GLY A 168 15.49 -1.29 -11.21
C GLY A 168 15.07 -2.55 -10.45
N ILE A 169 14.15 -2.40 -9.52
CA ILE A 169 13.64 -3.47 -8.67
C ILE A 169 12.17 -3.72 -9.04
N PRO A 170 11.77 -4.97 -9.35
CA PRO A 170 10.37 -5.32 -9.50
C PRO A 170 9.56 -4.87 -8.28
N ALA A 171 8.42 -4.19 -8.52
CA ALA A 171 7.70 -3.57 -7.43
C ALA A 171 6.19 -3.60 -7.69
N VAL A 172 5.40 -3.62 -6.61
CA VAL A 172 3.94 -3.52 -6.65
C VAL A 172 3.41 -2.80 -5.41
N ASP A 173 2.42 -1.93 -5.62
CA ASP A 173 1.61 -1.36 -4.56
C ASP A 173 0.37 -2.22 -4.32
N LEU A 174 0.21 -2.67 -3.10
CA LEU A 174 -1.01 -3.24 -2.54
C LEU A 174 -1.60 -2.25 -1.55
N GLY A 175 -2.91 -2.28 -1.36
CA GLY A 175 -3.50 -1.34 -0.45
C GLY A 175 -4.88 -1.73 0.03
N PHE A 176 -5.49 -0.80 0.73
CA PHE A 176 -6.87 -0.89 1.20
C PHE A 176 -7.60 0.43 0.92
N ALA A 177 -8.90 0.32 0.72
CA ALA A 177 -9.72 1.48 0.40
C ALA A 177 -9.86 2.43 1.60
N VAL A 178 -9.65 3.74 1.38
CA VAL A 178 -9.86 4.78 2.39
C VAL A 178 -10.70 5.91 1.79
N ARG A 179 -11.71 6.37 2.54
CA ARG A 179 -12.41 7.63 2.25
C ARG A 179 -11.79 8.75 3.06
N TYR A 180 -11.79 9.95 2.47
CA TYR A 180 -11.37 11.19 3.12
C TYR A 180 -9.90 11.18 3.56
N ALA A 181 -9.02 10.49 2.80
CA ALA A 181 -7.58 10.51 3.02
C ALA A 181 -7.06 11.93 3.17
N HIS A 182 -6.05 12.14 4.03
CA HIS A 182 -5.50 13.44 4.39
C HIS A 182 -6.50 14.40 5.06
N SER A 183 -7.55 13.86 5.65
CA SER A 183 -8.52 14.63 6.45
C SER A 183 -8.43 14.28 7.93
N PRO A 184 -9.03 15.10 8.83
CA PRO A 184 -8.98 14.82 10.28
C PRO A 184 -9.62 13.48 10.69
N VAL A 185 -10.54 12.95 9.89
CA VAL A 185 -11.18 11.66 10.13
C VAL A 185 -11.32 10.93 8.82
N GLU A 186 -10.61 9.85 8.69
CA GLU A 186 -10.63 8.95 7.56
C GLU A 186 -11.47 7.71 7.86
N VAL A 187 -11.88 7.00 6.84
CA VAL A 187 -12.74 5.81 6.98
C VAL A 187 -12.19 4.65 6.16
N CYS A 188 -12.04 3.50 6.81
CA CYS A 188 -11.74 2.24 6.12
C CYS A 188 -12.66 1.11 6.57
N ASP A 189 -12.55 -0.05 5.93
CA ASP A 189 -13.23 -1.28 6.31
C ASP A 189 -12.23 -2.29 6.86
N LEU A 190 -12.49 -2.83 8.04
CA LEU A 190 -11.59 -3.81 8.69
C LEU A 190 -11.37 -5.07 7.85
N ARG A 191 -12.39 -5.48 7.10
CA ARG A 191 -12.27 -6.66 6.24
C ARG A 191 -11.23 -6.48 5.14
N ASP A 192 -11.05 -5.24 4.66
CA ASP A 192 -10.03 -4.95 3.65
C ASP A 192 -8.63 -5.09 4.24
N LEU A 193 -8.42 -4.61 5.48
CA LEU A 193 -7.17 -4.76 6.21
C LEU A 193 -6.87 -6.23 6.55
N GLU A 194 -7.87 -6.97 7.03
CA GLU A 194 -7.73 -8.40 7.32
C GLU A 194 -7.34 -9.20 6.07
N ARG A 195 -8.02 -8.94 4.95
CA ARG A 195 -7.73 -9.59 3.66
C ARG A 195 -6.39 -9.15 3.07
N LEU A 196 -6.00 -7.89 3.27
CA LEU A 196 -4.68 -7.41 2.87
C LEU A 196 -3.57 -8.14 3.64
N LYS A 197 -3.73 -8.32 4.95
CA LYS A 197 -2.82 -9.13 5.77
C LYS A 197 -2.72 -10.57 5.23
N ASP A 198 -3.85 -11.19 4.94
CA ASP A 198 -3.90 -12.56 4.44
C ASP A 198 -3.25 -12.67 3.05
N LEU A 199 -3.44 -11.67 2.18
CA LEU A 199 -2.76 -11.59 0.88
C LEU A 199 -1.25 -11.46 1.04
N VAL A 200 -0.77 -10.60 1.92
CA VAL A 200 0.67 -10.44 2.18
C VAL A 200 1.26 -11.76 2.68
N LEU A 201 0.63 -12.44 3.63
CA LEU A 201 1.08 -13.76 4.10
C LEU A 201 1.12 -14.78 2.96
N ALA A 202 0.09 -14.84 2.11
CA ALA A 202 0.07 -15.74 0.96
C ALA A 202 1.21 -15.44 -0.03
N LEU A 203 1.52 -14.18 -0.29
CA LEU A 203 2.65 -13.76 -1.12
C LEU A 203 3.99 -14.17 -0.48
N LEU A 204 4.17 -13.95 0.82
CA LEU A 204 5.40 -14.33 1.53
C LEU A 204 5.67 -15.83 1.44
N TYR A 205 4.68 -16.68 1.65
CA TYR A 205 4.83 -18.14 1.54
C TYR A 205 5.07 -18.64 0.11
N ARG A 206 4.72 -17.83 -0.90
CA ARG A 206 4.97 -18.13 -2.32
C ARG A 206 6.25 -17.51 -2.86
N ALA A 207 6.89 -16.61 -2.10
CA ALA A 207 8.13 -15.98 -2.48
C ALA A 207 9.29 -17.00 -2.34
N GLU A 208 9.78 -17.49 -3.47
CA GLU A 208 10.94 -18.37 -3.57
C GLU A 208 11.85 -17.93 -4.72
N GLU A 209 13.09 -18.38 -4.73
CA GLU A 209 14.10 -17.98 -5.73
C GLU A 209 13.61 -18.14 -7.17
N GLY A 210 12.93 -19.25 -7.49
CA GLY A 210 12.41 -19.51 -8.83
C GLY A 210 11.30 -18.51 -9.25
N VAL A 211 10.45 -18.11 -8.31
CA VAL A 211 9.42 -17.08 -8.52
C VAL A 211 10.10 -15.73 -8.72
N ILE A 212 10.95 -15.31 -7.79
CA ILE A 212 11.63 -14.02 -7.85
C ILE A 212 12.39 -13.86 -9.17
N ARG A 213 13.12 -14.88 -9.61
CA ARG A 213 13.82 -14.86 -10.90
C ARG A 213 12.88 -14.63 -12.09
N ARG A 214 11.68 -15.24 -12.10
CA ARG A 214 10.67 -15.00 -13.14
C ARG A 214 10.14 -13.58 -13.11
N LEU A 215 9.97 -12.98 -11.93
CA LEU A 215 9.50 -11.61 -11.81
C LEU A 215 10.49 -10.60 -12.43
N HIS A 216 11.80 -10.88 -12.36
CA HIS A 216 12.84 -10.07 -12.99
C HIS A 216 12.92 -10.26 -14.50
N THR A 217 12.82 -11.49 -14.98
CA THR A 217 13.12 -11.81 -16.38
C THR A 217 11.90 -11.88 -17.29
N GLY A 218 10.72 -11.99 -16.71
CA GLY A 218 9.47 -12.18 -17.44
C GLY A 218 9.35 -13.55 -18.15
N ARG A 219 10.17 -14.53 -17.74
CA ARG A 219 10.25 -15.88 -18.35
C ARG A 219 10.10 -16.98 -17.31
#